data_c6be02a341c2fee6d188689786454b7e
#
_entry.id   c6be02a341c2fee6d188689786454b7e
#
_cell.length_a   1.000
_cell.length_b   1.000
_cell.length_c   1.000
_cell.angle_alpha   90.00
_cell.angle_beta   90.00
_cell.angle_gamma   90.00
#
_symmetry.space_group_name_H-M   'P 1'
#
loop_
_entity.id
_entity.type
_entity.pdbx_description
1 polymer ?
#
loop_
_entity_poly.entity_id
_entity_poly.type
_entity_poly.pdbx_seq_one_letter_code
_entity_poly.pdbx_strand_id
1 'polypeptide(L)'
;RVCRPGSVKVTELFTVEAYATVFHLVSNVEGELTEDRDVMDLMEAAFPGGSITGAPKYRAMEIIDELEHGKRGLYTGSIGYLTLDGACDFNIVIRTALHKNGKYHLGVGGGITAESDLEFEYEETLQKAKAVLEALK
;
A
#
# COMPACT_ATOMS: atom_id res chain seq x y z
N ARG A 1 5.00 9.60 15.10
CA ARG A 1 5.16 8.67 16.23
C ARG A 1 6.64 8.33 16.47
N VAL A 2 7.47 8.32 15.44
CA VAL A 2 8.91 7.99 15.52
C VAL A 2 9.81 9.13 15.01
N CYS A 3 9.22 10.21 14.51
CA CYS A 3 9.95 11.36 14.00
C CYS A 3 10.07 12.47 15.05
N ARG A 4 11.08 13.29 14.91
CA ARG A 4 11.26 14.51 15.70
C ARG A 4 10.04 15.41 15.57
N PRO A 5 9.51 15.99 16.65
CA PRO A 5 8.40 16.93 16.58
C PRO A 5 8.69 18.08 15.63
N GLY A 6 7.76 18.35 14.70
CA GLY A 6 7.90 19.40 13.71
C GLY A 6 8.78 19.09 12.49
N SER A 7 9.41 17.90 12.42
CA SER A 7 10.19 17.48 11.25
C SER A 7 9.33 16.91 10.12
N VAL A 8 8.14 16.43 10.42
CA VAL A 8 7.25 15.81 9.43
C VAL A 8 6.66 16.90 8.53
N LYS A 9 6.89 16.76 7.23
CA LYS A 9 6.44 17.68 6.19
C LYS A 9 5.81 16.92 5.03
N VAL A 10 4.78 17.50 4.45
CA VAL A 10 4.25 17.05 3.16
C VAL A 10 4.95 17.90 2.09
N THR A 11 5.89 17.32 1.38
CA THR A 11 6.69 18.00 0.36
C THR A 11 5.98 18.03 -1.00
N GLU A 12 5.13 17.02 -1.24
CA GLU A 12 4.24 16.99 -2.40
C GLU A 12 2.86 16.51 -1.95
N LEU A 13 1.81 17.15 -2.47
CA LEU A 13 0.43 16.82 -2.11
C LEU A 13 -0.41 16.68 -3.38
N PHE A 14 -1.03 15.50 -3.54
CA PHE A 14 -1.94 15.17 -4.64
C PHE A 14 -1.35 15.42 -6.03
N THR A 15 -0.06 15.17 -6.21
CA THR A 15 0.59 15.24 -7.52
C THR A 15 0.11 14.09 -8.40
N VAL A 16 -0.32 14.42 -9.61
CA VAL A 16 -0.78 13.41 -10.57
C VAL A 16 0.41 12.85 -11.34
N GLU A 17 0.71 11.59 -11.17
CA GLU A 17 1.69 10.85 -11.96
C GLU A 17 0.98 10.02 -13.05
N ALA A 18 1.38 10.22 -14.29
CA ALA A 18 0.83 9.51 -15.44
C ALA A 18 1.70 8.31 -15.81
N TYR A 19 1.12 7.12 -15.77
CA TYR A 19 1.70 5.88 -16.26
C TYR A 19 0.92 5.36 -17.47
N ALA A 20 1.47 4.41 -18.22
CA ALA A 20 0.89 3.92 -19.47
C ALA A 20 -0.57 3.41 -19.36
N THR A 21 -0.95 2.91 -18.20
CA THR A 21 -2.28 2.29 -17.97
C THR A 21 -3.09 2.94 -16.87
N VAL A 22 -2.50 3.84 -16.08
CA VAL A 22 -3.15 4.43 -14.88
C VAL A 22 -2.58 5.80 -14.55
N PHE A 23 -3.39 6.61 -13.90
CA PHE A 23 -2.95 7.82 -13.21
C PHE A 23 -2.89 7.54 -11.70
N HIS A 24 -1.80 7.95 -11.07
CA HIS A 24 -1.65 7.88 -9.62
C HIS A 24 -1.72 9.27 -9.02
N LEU A 25 -2.45 9.37 -7.91
CA LEU A 25 -2.42 10.55 -7.07
C LEU A 25 -1.42 10.28 -5.95
N VAL A 26 -0.31 11.01 -5.98
CA VAL A 26 0.83 10.78 -5.09
C VAL A 26 0.98 11.93 -4.11
N SER A 27 1.31 11.62 -2.86
CA SER A 27 1.72 12.58 -1.87
C SER A 27 3.02 12.10 -1.24
N ASN A 28 4.00 13.01 -1.11
CA ASN A 28 5.27 12.71 -0.46
C ASN A 28 5.29 13.30 0.96
N VAL A 29 5.58 12.44 1.93
CA VAL A 29 5.68 12.81 3.34
C VAL A 29 7.08 12.45 3.84
N GLU A 30 7.80 13.44 4.32
CA GLU A 30 9.16 13.32 4.83
C GLU A 30 9.19 13.59 6.33
N GLY A 31 10.13 12.97 7.02
CA GLY A 31 10.35 13.19 8.44
C GLY A 31 11.73 12.73 8.88
N GLU A 32 12.21 13.29 9.96
CA GLU A 32 13.49 12.97 10.56
C GLU A 32 13.27 12.11 11.80
N LEU A 33 13.83 10.89 11.81
CA LEU A 33 13.72 9.98 12.96
C LEU A 33 14.39 10.60 14.20
N THR A 34 13.87 10.28 15.38
CA THR A 34 14.55 10.58 16.63
C THR A 34 15.81 9.70 16.78
N GLU A 35 16.79 10.16 17.54
CA GLU A 35 18.11 9.50 17.68
C GLU A 35 18.03 8.09 18.29
N ASP A 36 16.97 7.83 19.03
CA ASP A 36 16.70 6.55 19.70
C ASP A 36 15.85 5.58 18.85
N ARG A 37 15.57 5.93 17.57
CA ARG A 37 14.74 5.17 16.65
C ARG A 37 15.48 4.79 15.39
N ASP A 38 15.16 3.63 14.87
CA ASP A 38 15.74 3.11 13.62
C ASP A 38 14.65 2.78 12.59
N VAL A 39 15.06 2.17 11.49
CA VAL A 39 14.15 1.77 10.41
C VAL A 39 13.13 0.71 10.86
N MET A 40 13.46 -0.12 11.84
CA MET A 40 12.53 -1.15 12.34
C MET A 40 11.41 -0.51 13.15
N ASP A 41 11.73 0.49 13.98
CA ASP A 41 10.74 1.32 14.67
C ASP A 41 9.81 2.05 13.67
N LEU A 42 10.39 2.57 12.58
CA LEU A 42 9.62 3.21 11.51
C LEU A 42 8.66 2.21 10.85
N MET A 43 9.14 1.02 10.52
CA MET A 43 8.30 -0.02 9.91
C MET A 43 7.16 -0.43 10.85
N GLU A 44 7.43 -0.66 12.13
CA GLU A 44 6.40 -1.00 13.12
C GLU A 44 5.34 0.11 13.27
N ALA A 45 5.76 1.36 13.24
CA ALA A 45 4.86 2.50 13.41
C ALA A 45 4.04 2.82 12.15
N ALA A 46 4.60 2.62 10.96
CA ALA A 46 4.00 3.01 9.68
C ALA A 46 3.20 1.88 9.03
N PHE A 47 3.61 0.63 9.20
CA PHE A 47 3.02 -0.52 8.53
C PHE A 47 1.83 -1.12 9.32
N PRO A 48 0.79 -1.66 8.66
CA PRO A 48 0.52 -1.54 7.23
C PRO A 48 0.15 -0.10 6.84
N GLY A 49 0.45 0.26 5.58
CA GLY A 49 0.23 1.62 5.07
C GLY A 49 -1.24 2.06 5.13
N GLY A 50 -1.48 3.33 5.43
CA GLY A 50 -2.82 3.89 5.54
C GLY A 50 -3.62 3.82 4.23
N SER A 51 -2.95 3.92 3.07
CA SER A 51 -3.56 3.78 1.74
C SER A 51 -4.08 2.37 1.44
N ILE A 52 -3.64 1.37 2.22
CA ILE A 52 -4.01 -0.04 2.07
C ILE A 52 -5.07 -0.46 3.09
N THR A 53 -5.13 0.24 4.19
CA THR A 53 -6.05 -0.06 5.29
C THR A 53 -7.22 0.92 5.34
N GLY A 54 -6.98 2.16 5.61
CA GLY A 54 -7.98 3.21 5.75
C GLY A 54 -7.80 4.03 7.03
N ALA A 55 -8.76 4.92 7.26
CA ALA A 55 -8.77 5.79 8.43
C ALA A 55 -10.16 5.76 9.11
N PRO A 56 -10.21 5.57 10.44
CA PRO A 56 -9.12 5.27 11.38
C PRO A 56 -8.53 3.87 11.15
N LYS A 57 -7.19 3.74 11.18
CA LYS A 57 -6.47 2.52 10.76
C LYS A 57 -6.98 1.25 11.44
N TYR A 58 -7.08 1.21 12.77
CA TYR A 58 -7.49 0.01 13.49
C TYR A 58 -8.90 -0.42 13.13
N ARG A 59 -9.85 0.52 13.07
CA ARG A 59 -11.23 0.18 12.70
C ARG A 59 -11.36 -0.31 11.26
N ALA A 60 -10.60 0.29 10.34
CA ALA A 60 -10.55 -0.19 8.97
C ALA A 60 -9.98 -1.62 8.87
N MET A 61 -8.92 -1.92 9.62
CA MET A 61 -8.35 -3.27 9.69
C MET A 61 -9.32 -4.30 10.27
N GLU A 62 -10.08 -3.96 11.32
CA GLU A 62 -11.13 -4.82 11.86
C GLU A 62 -12.20 -5.14 10.81
N ILE A 63 -12.68 -4.12 10.10
CA ILE A 63 -13.69 -4.29 9.04
C ILE A 63 -13.14 -5.18 7.91
N ILE A 64 -11.89 -4.98 7.51
CA ILE A 64 -11.24 -5.82 6.50
C ILE A 64 -11.20 -7.28 6.97
N ASP A 65 -10.82 -7.54 8.22
CA ASP A 65 -10.76 -8.90 8.78
C ASP A 65 -12.15 -9.54 8.89
N GLU A 66 -13.18 -8.75 9.22
CA GLU A 66 -14.58 -9.19 9.28
C GLU A 66 -15.15 -9.56 7.90
N LEU A 67 -14.82 -8.79 6.85
CA LEU A 67 -15.46 -8.89 5.54
C LEU A 67 -14.67 -9.76 4.55
N GLU A 68 -13.36 -9.81 4.65
CA GLU A 68 -12.53 -10.63 3.76
C GLU A 68 -12.46 -12.07 4.27
N HIS A 69 -12.84 -13.03 3.42
CA HIS A 69 -12.91 -14.45 3.79
C HIS A 69 -11.55 -15.15 3.77
N GLY A 70 -10.45 -14.43 3.91
CA GLY A 70 -9.11 -15.01 3.92
C GLY A 70 -8.02 -14.01 4.19
N LYS A 71 -6.83 -14.51 4.50
CA LYS A 71 -5.65 -13.65 4.70
C LYS A 71 -5.11 -13.17 3.36
N ARG A 72 -4.81 -11.89 3.26
CA ARG A 72 -4.22 -11.26 2.06
C ARG A 72 -2.84 -11.82 1.70
N GLY A 73 -2.11 -12.36 2.69
CA GLY A 73 -0.77 -12.91 2.48
C GLY A 73 0.21 -11.84 2.03
N LEU A 74 0.82 -12.03 0.85
CA LEU A 74 1.75 -11.07 0.27
C LEU A 74 1.05 -9.80 -0.23
N TYR A 75 -0.19 -9.92 -0.72
CA TYR A 75 -0.97 -8.79 -1.20
C TYR A 75 -1.14 -7.74 -0.11
N THR A 76 -0.88 -6.48 -0.43
CA THR A 76 -0.85 -5.34 0.49
C THR A 76 0.23 -5.39 1.58
N GLY A 77 1.10 -6.38 1.49
CA GLY A 77 2.33 -6.44 2.28
C GLY A 77 3.40 -5.49 1.73
N SER A 78 4.64 -5.77 2.06
CA SER A 78 5.79 -5.00 1.59
C SER A 78 6.94 -5.92 1.18
N ILE A 79 7.64 -5.54 0.13
CA ILE A 79 8.91 -6.15 -0.28
C ILE A 79 9.93 -5.02 -0.38
N GLY A 80 11.11 -5.23 0.15
CA GLY A 80 12.15 -4.23 0.10
C GLY A 80 13.50 -4.76 0.56
N TYR A 81 14.40 -3.85 0.80
CA TYR A 81 15.73 -4.16 1.31
C TYR A 81 16.13 -3.18 2.41
N LEU A 82 17.02 -3.65 3.25
CA LEU A 82 17.72 -2.89 4.26
C LEU A 82 19.22 -3.15 4.10
N THR A 83 20.00 -2.09 3.94
CA THR A 83 21.44 -2.16 3.80
C THR A 83 22.15 -2.06 5.15
N LEU A 84 23.40 -2.45 5.21
CA LEU A 84 24.20 -2.43 6.45
C LEU A 84 24.52 -1.01 6.94
N ASP A 85 24.45 -0.02 6.08
CA ASP A 85 24.60 1.41 6.40
C ASP A 85 23.28 2.08 6.84
N GLY A 86 22.19 1.28 6.94
CA GLY A 86 20.89 1.75 7.41
C GLY A 86 19.97 2.33 6.32
N ALA A 87 20.41 2.36 5.05
CA ALA A 87 19.51 2.72 3.97
C ALA A 87 18.48 1.62 3.72
N CYS A 88 17.26 1.99 3.35
CA CYS A 88 16.21 1.04 3.05
C CYS A 88 15.27 1.57 1.97
N ASP A 89 14.64 0.64 1.26
CA ASP A 89 13.57 0.94 0.33
C ASP A 89 12.57 -0.21 0.34
N PHE A 90 11.28 0.14 0.47
CA PHE A 90 10.18 -0.81 0.57
C PHE A 90 9.03 -0.36 -0.31
N ASN A 91 8.53 -1.27 -1.13
CA ASN A 91 7.29 -1.05 -1.88
C ASN A 91 6.07 -1.56 -1.12
N ILE A 92 4.89 -1.16 -1.59
CA ILE A 92 3.63 -1.83 -1.24
C ILE A 92 3.35 -2.87 -2.32
N VAL A 93 3.06 -4.11 -1.91
CA VAL A 93 2.80 -5.23 -2.82
C VAL A 93 1.37 -5.16 -3.35
N ILE A 94 1.18 -4.36 -4.38
CA ILE A 94 -0.02 -4.28 -5.21
C ILE A 94 0.36 -4.55 -6.66
N ARG A 95 -0.61 -4.90 -7.51
CA ARG A 95 -0.37 -5.21 -8.94
C ARG A 95 0.74 -6.25 -9.14
N THR A 96 0.82 -7.19 -8.23
CA THR A 96 1.86 -8.20 -8.17
C THR A 96 1.22 -9.58 -8.21
N ALA A 97 1.66 -10.42 -9.13
CA ALA A 97 1.24 -11.83 -9.20
C ALA A 97 2.24 -12.72 -8.47
N LEU A 98 1.77 -13.53 -7.55
CA LEU A 98 2.54 -14.56 -6.87
C LEU A 98 2.34 -15.90 -7.58
N HIS A 99 3.42 -16.51 -8.10
CA HIS A 99 3.38 -17.87 -8.61
C HIS A 99 3.73 -18.88 -7.52
N LYS A 100 2.81 -19.78 -7.21
CA LYS A 100 3.03 -20.84 -6.22
C LYS A 100 2.26 -22.09 -6.61
N ASN A 101 2.90 -23.25 -6.55
CA ASN A 101 2.30 -24.55 -6.82
C ASN A 101 1.60 -24.64 -8.20
N GLY A 102 2.21 -24.06 -9.24
CA GLY A 102 1.66 -24.05 -10.60
C GLY A 102 0.47 -23.13 -10.81
N LYS A 103 0.17 -22.24 -9.85
CA LYS A 103 -0.93 -21.27 -9.91
C LYS A 103 -0.42 -19.85 -9.68
N TYR A 104 -1.06 -18.90 -10.35
CA TYR A 104 -0.87 -17.47 -10.06
C TYR A 104 -1.94 -16.99 -9.07
N HIS A 105 -1.50 -16.24 -8.08
CA HIS A 105 -2.35 -15.58 -7.10
C HIS A 105 -2.17 -14.07 -7.28
N LEU A 106 -3.25 -13.37 -7.52
CA LEU A 106 -3.28 -11.93 -7.71
C LEU A 106 -4.33 -11.33 -6.77
N GLY A 107 -3.88 -10.47 -5.86
CA GLY A 107 -4.76 -9.64 -5.04
C GLY A 107 -5.05 -8.32 -5.76
N VAL A 108 -6.31 -7.93 -5.78
CA VAL A 108 -6.78 -6.65 -6.35
C VAL A 108 -7.80 -6.01 -5.41
N GLY A 109 -7.93 -4.69 -5.49
CA GLY A 109 -8.86 -3.94 -4.66
C GLY A 109 -8.83 -2.45 -4.97
N GLY A 110 -9.74 -1.70 -4.38
CA GLY A 110 -9.86 -0.26 -4.47
C GLY A 110 -9.93 0.42 -3.10
N GLY A 111 -9.91 1.74 -3.08
CA GLY A 111 -10.14 2.55 -1.89
C GLY A 111 -11.63 2.87 -1.78
N ILE A 112 -12.29 2.36 -0.77
CA ILE A 112 -13.73 2.55 -0.57
C ILE A 112 -13.96 3.72 0.39
N THR A 113 -14.79 4.66 -0.03
CA THR A 113 -15.25 5.80 0.78
C THR A 113 -16.77 5.80 0.92
N ALA A 114 -17.30 6.71 1.74
CA ALA A 114 -18.74 6.86 1.91
C ALA A 114 -19.48 7.30 0.63
N GLU A 115 -18.74 7.89 -0.32
CA GLU A 115 -19.27 8.39 -1.60
C GLU A 115 -19.02 7.41 -2.75
N SER A 116 -18.36 6.28 -2.50
CA SER A 116 -18.08 5.27 -3.51
C SER A 116 -19.34 4.64 -4.07
N ASP A 117 -19.42 4.53 -5.40
CA ASP A 117 -20.44 3.74 -6.07
C ASP A 117 -19.98 2.27 -6.15
N LEU A 118 -20.85 1.35 -5.74
CA LEU A 118 -20.52 -0.06 -5.59
C LEU A 118 -20.08 -0.72 -6.91
N GLU A 119 -20.80 -0.44 -8.00
CA GLU A 119 -20.51 -1.06 -9.31
C GLU A 119 -19.24 -0.50 -9.88
N PHE A 120 -19.04 0.80 -9.77
CA PHE A 120 -17.82 1.47 -10.22
C PHE A 120 -16.56 0.94 -9.51
N GLU A 121 -16.60 0.80 -8.19
CA GLU A 121 -15.47 0.27 -7.41
C GLU A 121 -15.15 -1.19 -7.77
N TYR A 122 -16.18 -1.99 -8.03
CA TYR A 122 -16.00 -3.36 -8.48
C TYR A 122 -15.35 -3.43 -9.87
N GLU A 123 -15.83 -2.63 -10.82
CA GLU A 123 -15.26 -2.55 -12.16
C GLU A 123 -13.82 -2.04 -12.15
N GLU A 124 -13.51 -1.04 -11.32
CA GLU A 124 -12.15 -0.53 -11.13
C GLU A 124 -11.21 -1.63 -10.64
N THR A 125 -11.68 -2.47 -9.72
CA THR A 125 -10.93 -3.64 -9.23
C THR A 125 -10.56 -4.60 -10.38
N LEU A 126 -11.48 -4.89 -11.28
CA LEU A 126 -11.24 -5.72 -12.45
C LEU A 126 -10.28 -5.06 -13.45
N GLN A 127 -10.38 -3.76 -13.67
CA GLN A 127 -9.46 -3.02 -14.53
C GLN A 127 -8.03 -3.04 -13.97
N LYS A 128 -7.85 -2.92 -12.67
CA LYS A 128 -6.55 -3.04 -11.99
C LYS A 128 -5.91 -4.42 -12.15
N ALA A 129 -6.73 -5.49 -12.24
CA ALA A 129 -6.26 -6.84 -12.52
C ALA A 129 -5.79 -7.03 -13.96
N LYS A 130 -6.41 -6.36 -14.91
CA LYS A 130 -6.28 -6.60 -16.35
C LYS A 130 -4.84 -6.54 -16.85
N ALA A 131 -4.09 -5.50 -16.48
CA ALA A 131 -2.71 -5.31 -16.94
C ALA A 131 -1.80 -6.49 -16.50
N VAL A 132 -1.96 -6.98 -15.26
CA VAL A 132 -1.19 -8.11 -14.75
C VAL A 132 -1.61 -9.41 -15.45
N LEU A 133 -2.91 -9.61 -15.66
CA LEU A 133 -3.43 -10.79 -16.35
C LEU A 133 -3.00 -10.84 -17.81
N GLU A 134 -2.90 -9.71 -18.49
CA GLU A 134 -2.40 -9.62 -19.88
C GLU A 134 -0.90 -9.97 -19.95
N ALA A 135 -0.13 -9.57 -18.96
CA ALA A 135 1.31 -9.89 -18.89
C ALA A 135 1.60 -11.38 -18.59
N LEU A 136 0.59 -12.14 -18.14
CA LEU A 136 0.71 -13.58 -17.83
C LEU A 136 0.26 -14.49 -18.99
N LYS A 137 -0.21 -13.94 -20.08
CA LYS A 137 -0.59 -14.67 -21.31
C LYS A 137 0.63 -14.93 -22.19
#